data_420f0e52e8836b88841f06eff2691603
#
_entry.id   420f0e52e8836b88841f06eff2691603
#
_cell.length_a   1.000
_cell.length_b   1.000
_cell.length_c   1.000
_cell.angle_alpha   90.00
_cell.angle_beta   90.00
_cell.angle_gamma   90.00
#
_symmetry.space_group_name_H-M   'P 1'
#
loop_
_entity.id
_entity.type
_entity.pdbx_description
1 polymer ?
#
loop_
_entity_poly.entity_id
_entity_poly.type
_entity_poly.pdbx_seq_one_letter_code
_entity_poly.pdbx_strand_id
1 'polypeptide(L)'
;MASLRLVYDEPMNRYRLLATVTFCLGLNSLPVCGEPIVNQTGPLVNSAAGLVGVSADRLARIDRMCEEAIAKGKVPGIVALVARHGRIVYHKAFGMADSEADRSLKTTDIFRIASQTKAITSTAVMMLWEEGLFQLDDPIAKFIPEFKDTGVLKTFNEEDVTWTTDPVKSPITIRHLLTHTSGLGYGVIDGDSRFKKM
;
A
#
# COMPACT_ATOMS: atom_id res chain seq x y z
N MET A 1 9.81 -28.93 7.37
CA MET A 1 11.26 -28.75 7.55
C MET A 1 11.93 -28.98 6.20
N ALA A 2 12.16 -27.94 5.43
CA ALA A 2 12.89 -27.99 4.16
C ALA A 2 14.22 -27.30 4.36
N SER A 3 15.31 -28.08 4.31
CA SER A 3 16.69 -27.65 4.47
C SER A 3 17.15 -26.98 3.18
N LEU A 4 17.44 -25.68 3.23
CA LEU A 4 18.12 -24.96 2.14
C LEU A 4 19.60 -25.34 2.18
N ARG A 5 20.06 -26.20 1.26
CA ARG A 5 21.47 -26.46 1.03
C ARG A 5 22.00 -25.39 0.07
N LEU A 6 22.80 -24.46 0.61
CA LEU A 6 23.70 -23.64 -0.19
C LEU A 6 24.96 -24.49 -0.48
N VAL A 7 25.14 -24.87 -1.76
CA VAL A 7 26.39 -25.47 -2.24
C VAL A 7 27.32 -24.31 -2.61
N TYR A 8 28.32 -24.07 -1.77
CA TYR A 8 29.48 -23.26 -2.11
C TYR A 8 30.66 -24.19 -2.36
N ASP A 9 31.05 -24.31 -3.60
CA ASP A 9 32.21 -25.07 -4.07
C ASP A 9 33.41 -24.10 -4.21
N GLU A 10 34.03 -23.76 -3.06
CA GLU A 10 35.38 -23.17 -3.01
C GLU A 10 36.01 -23.45 -1.62
N PRO A 11 37.31 -23.81 -1.54
CA PRO A 11 37.96 -24.13 -0.29
C PRO A 11 38.17 -22.87 0.58
N MET A 12 37.31 -22.67 1.55
CA MET A 12 37.47 -21.59 2.54
C MET A 12 38.68 -21.84 3.44
N ASN A 13 39.61 -20.91 3.43
CA ASN A 13 40.81 -20.88 4.26
C ASN A 13 40.39 -20.91 5.76
N ARG A 14 40.88 -21.93 6.49
CA ARG A 14 40.54 -22.21 7.91
C ARG A 14 40.77 -21.02 8.87
N TYR A 15 41.63 -20.09 8.50
CA TYR A 15 41.91 -18.89 9.31
C TYR A 15 40.81 -17.83 9.27
N ARG A 16 39.98 -17.78 8.23
CA ARG A 16 38.83 -16.87 8.16
C ARG A 16 37.65 -17.27 9.06
N LEU A 17 37.48 -18.58 9.28
CA LEU A 17 36.39 -19.08 10.13
C LEU A 17 36.63 -18.76 11.61
N LEU A 18 37.91 -18.82 12.08
CA LEU A 18 38.27 -18.51 13.46
C LEU A 18 38.11 -17.01 13.78
N ALA A 19 38.45 -16.11 12.82
CA ALA A 19 38.27 -14.67 13.00
C ALA A 19 36.79 -14.26 13.08
N THR A 20 35.92 -14.94 12.33
CA THR A 20 34.47 -14.65 12.34
C THR A 20 33.80 -15.10 13.63
N VAL A 21 34.21 -16.26 14.20
CA VAL A 21 33.65 -16.78 15.47
C VAL A 21 34.11 -15.93 16.67
N THR A 22 35.36 -15.47 16.66
CA THR A 22 35.88 -14.63 17.77
C THR A 22 35.24 -13.24 17.77
N PHE A 23 34.92 -12.67 16.61
CA PHE A 23 34.23 -11.40 16.49
C PHE A 23 32.76 -11.49 16.94
N CYS A 24 32.08 -12.62 16.69
CA CYS A 24 30.69 -12.82 17.18
C CYS A 24 30.60 -13.03 18.70
N LEU A 25 31.62 -13.57 19.35
CA LEU A 25 31.64 -13.75 20.80
C LEU A 25 31.98 -12.49 21.58
N GLY A 26 32.63 -11.51 20.96
CA GLY A 26 32.97 -10.22 21.56
C GLY A 26 31.89 -9.16 21.51
N LEU A 27 30.79 -9.37 20.78
CA LEU A 27 29.69 -8.41 20.59
C LEU A 27 28.49 -8.62 21.52
N ASN A 28 28.65 -9.45 22.58
CA ASN A 28 27.56 -9.80 23.49
C ASN A 28 27.14 -8.74 24.50
N SER A 29 27.45 -7.43 24.27
CA SER A 29 27.04 -6.40 25.23
C SER A 29 26.60 -5.07 24.62
N LEU A 30 26.26 -5.02 23.35
CA LEU A 30 25.49 -3.89 22.86
C LEU A 30 24.01 -4.20 23.04
N PRO A 31 23.26 -3.41 23.84
CA PRO A 31 21.81 -3.56 23.86
C PRO A 31 21.30 -3.27 22.46
N VAL A 32 20.80 -4.28 21.76
CA VAL A 32 19.93 -4.08 20.63
C VAL A 32 18.71 -3.35 21.18
N CYS A 33 18.72 -2.03 21.08
CA CYS A 33 17.60 -1.19 21.44
C CYS A 33 16.50 -1.35 20.36
N GLY A 34 16.00 -2.58 20.24
CA GLY A 34 14.73 -2.89 19.62
C GLY A 34 13.72 -2.92 20.74
N GLU A 35 12.97 -1.81 20.92
CA GLU A 35 11.77 -1.91 21.73
C GLU A 35 10.95 -3.09 21.22
N PRO A 36 10.39 -3.91 22.12
CA PRO A 36 9.57 -5.04 21.70
C PRO A 36 8.44 -4.50 20.83
N ILE A 37 8.26 -5.07 19.64
CA ILE A 37 7.07 -4.83 18.83
C ILE A 37 5.90 -5.26 19.70
N VAL A 38 5.25 -4.30 20.34
CA VAL A 38 4.04 -4.55 21.12
C VAL A 38 3.00 -4.97 20.10
N ASN A 39 2.71 -6.25 20.07
CA ASN A 39 1.66 -6.83 19.23
C ASN A 39 0.33 -6.37 19.81
N GLN A 40 -0.10 -5.13 19.46
CA GLN A 40 -1.36 -4.58 19.92
C GLN A 40 -2.48 -5.16 19.05
N THR A 41 -3.11 -6.21 19.54
CA THR A 41 -4.28 -6.85 18.92
C THR A 41 -5.59 -6.09 19.16
N GLY A 42 -5.54 -4.92 19.79
CA GLY A 42 -6.68 -4.07 20.12
C GLY A 42 -6.79 -2.80 19.26
N PRO A 43 -7.92 -2.08 19.33
CA PRO A 43 -8.09 -0.81 18.66
C PRO A 43 -7.05 0.21 19.14
N LEU A 44 -6.67 1.14 18.24
CA LEU A 44 -5.75 2.22 18.57
C LEU A 44 -6.31 3.07 19.73
N VAL A 45 -5.50 3.32 20.75
CA VAL A 45 -5.88 4.14 21.91
C VAL A 45 -5.22 5.52 21.86
N ASN A 46 -5.90 6.53 22.40
CA ASN A 46 -5.35 7.88 22.51
C ASN A 46 -4.21 7.92 23.54
N SER A 47 -3.19 8.73 23.27
CA SER A 47 -2.04 8.93 24.15
C SER A 47 -1.48 10.34 24.01
N ALA A 48 -0.82 10.84 25.06
CA ALA A 48 -0.03 12.06 24.94
C ALA A 48 1.17 11.82 24.00
N ALA A 49 1.43 12.78 23.11
CA ALA A 49 2.46 12.67 22.08
C ALA A 49 3.86 12.39 22.67
N GLY A 50 4.23 13.03 23.78
CA GLY A 50 5.51 12.85 24.45
C GLY A 50 5.77 11.41 24.93
N LEU A 51 4.73 10.66 25.29
CA LEU A 51 4.86 9.27 25.76
C LEU A 51 5.31 8.30 24.68
N VAL A 52 5.19 8.69 23.42
CA VAL A 52 5.62 7.89 22.26
C VAL A 52 6.71 8.61 21.45
N GLY A 53 7.41 9.57 22.07
CA GLY A 53 8.52 10.28 21.43
C GLY A 53 8.09 11.19 20.27
N VAL A 54 6.88 11.74 20.30
CA VAL A 54 6.37 12.72 19.32
C VAL A 54 6.29 14.09 19.96
N SER A 55 6.80 15.12 19.28
CA SER A 55 6.73 16.52 19.77
C SER A 55 5.34 17.09 19.54
N ALA A 56 4.67 17.52 20.62
CA ALA A 56 3.38 18.20 20.56
C ALA A 56 3.46 19.52 19.75
N ASP A 57 4.55 20.29 19.91
CA ASP A 57 4.76 21.54 19.16
C ASP A 57 4.86 21.31 17.66
N ARG A 58 5.44 20.17 17.25
CA ARG A 58 5.49 19.81 15.83
C ARG A 58 4.12 19.38 15.30
N LEU A 59 3.30 18.72 16.12
CA LEU A 59 1.93 18.38 15.75
C LEU A 59 1.07 19.63 15.55
N ALA A 60 1.28 20.71 16.31
CA ALA A 60 0.58 21.98 16.12
C ALA A 60 0.83 22.65 14.73
N ARG A 61 1.88 22.21 14.00
CA ARG A 61 2.08 22.65 12.61
C ARG A 61 1.03 22.07 11.66
N ILE A 62 0.46 20.92 12.01
CA ILE A 62 -0.63 20.30 11.23
C ILE A 62 -1.87 21.18 11.31
N ASP A 63 -2.19 21.73 12.47
CA ASP A 63 -3.33 22.66 12.66
C ASP A 63 -3.22 23.81 11.65
N ARG A 64 -2.10 24.52 11.65
CA ARG A 64 -1.86 25.65 10.73
C ARG A 64 -1.93 25.26 9.27
N MET A 65 -1.34 24.12 8.90
CA MET A 65 -1.36 23.62 7.54
C MET A 65 -2.81 23.35 7.06
N CYS A 66 -3.63 22.74 7.91
CA CYS A 66 -5.03 22.43 7.61
C CYS A 66 -5.86 23.73 7.49
N GLU A 67 -5.71 24.63 8.46
CA GLU A 67 -6.41 25.92 8.47
C GLU A 67 -6.04 26.78 7.25
N GLU A 68 -4.76 26.84 6.89
CA GLU A 68 -4.31 27.55 5.70
C GLU A 68 -4.85 26.94 4.39
N ALA A 69 -4.93 25.61 4.30
CA ALA A 69 -5.45 24.94 3.11
C ALA A 69 -6.94 25.26 2.91
N ILE A 70 -7.70 25.29 3.99
CA ILE A 70 -9.13 25.65 3.99
C ILE A 70 -9.30 27.14 3.68
N ALA A 71 -8.56 28.02 4.35
CA ALA A 71 -8.63 29.46 4.12
C ALA A 71 -8.29 29.85 2.68
N LYS A 72 -7.40 29.08 2.02
CA LYS A 72 -7.06 29.27 0.59
C LYS A 72 -8.05 28.59 -0.37
N GLY A 73 -9.14 28.01 0.13
CA GLY A 73 -10.16 27.33 -0.67
C GLY A 73 -9.68 26.06 -1.39
N LYS A 74 -8.56 25.48 -0.97
CA LYS A 74 -8.02 24.25 -1.60
C LYS A 74 -8.88 23.02 -1.35
N VAL A 75 -9.46 22.92 -0.16
CA VAL A 75 -10.38 21.86 0.27
C VAL A 75 -11.40 22.44 1.25
N PRO A 76 -12.63 21.88 1.30
CA PRO A 76 -13.67 22.38 2.22
C PRO A 76 -13.41 21.95 3.68
N GLY A 77 -12.76 20.81 3.90
CA GLY A 77 -12.45 20.29 5.21
C GLY A 77 -11.40 19.17 5.18
N ILE A 78 -10.77 18.94 6.32
CA ILE A 78 -9.70 17.96 6.50
C ILE A 78 -9.90 17.21 7.82
N VAL A 79 -9.79 15.90 7.82
CA VAL A 79 -9.51 15.12 9.04
C VAL A 79 -8.08 14.63 8.98
N ALA A 80 -7.30 14.95 10.02
CA ALA A 80 -5.91 14.52 10.12
C ALA A 80 -5.71 13.63 11.35
N LEU A 81 -5.02 12.49 11.17
CA LEU A 81 -4.70 11.54 12.22
C LEU A 81 -3.22 11.20 12.17
N VAL A 82 -2.58 11.18 13.34
CA VAL A 82 -1.23 10.64 13.52
C VAL A 82 -1.24 9.59 14.61
N ALA A 83 -0.72 8.42 14.29
CA ALA A 83 -0.52 7.33 15.24
C ALA A 83 0.95 6.89 15.25
N ARG A 84 1.46 6.51 16.43
CA ARG A 84 2.79 5.94 16.60
C ARG A 84 2.76 4.86 17.69
N HIS A 85 3.44 3.75 17.43
CA HIS A 85 3.48 2.60 18.36
C HIS A 85 2.07 2.14 18.82
N GLY A 86 1.11 2.07 17.88
CA GLY A 86 -0.26 1.67 18.19
C GLY A 86 -1.06 2.70 19.00
N ARG A 87 -0.60 3.94 19.14
CA ARG A 87 -1.26 5.01 19.90
C ARG A 87 -1.57 6.20 19.03
N ILE A 88 -2.80 6.71 19.10
CA ILE A 88 -3.22 7.94 18.43
C ILE A 88 -2.70 9.12 19.27
N VAL A 89 -1.89 9.95 18.66
CA VAL A 89 -1.31 11.15 19.29
C VAL A 89 -1.88 12.44 18.73
N TYR A 90 -2.63 12.34 17.65
CA TYR A 90 -3.29 13.47 17.01
C TYR A 90 -4.48 12.96 16.21
N HIS A 91 -5.65 13.55 16.40
CA HIS A 91 -6.85 13.26 15.62
C HIS A 91 -7.79 14.45 15.69
N LYS A 92 -7.82 15.26 14.63
CA LYS A 92 -8.61 16.48 14.56
C LYS A 92 -9.31 16.62 13.22
N ALA A 93 -10.42 17.31 13.23
CA ALA A 93 -11.20 17.73 12.06
C ALA A 93 -11.16 19.25 11.93
N PHE A 94 -11.11 19.75 10.69
CA PHE A 94 -11.05 21.16 10.33
C PHE A 94 -12.03 21.44 9.19
N GLY A 95 -12.70 22.60 9.19
CA GLY A 95 -13.59 23.05 8.14
C GLY A 95 -14.91 22.31 8.07
N MET A 96 -15.47 22.22 6.87
CA MET A 96 -16.83 21.81 6.61
C MET A 96 -16.90 20.43 5.96
N ALA A 97 -17.87 19.64 6.36
CA ALA A 97 -18.24 18.41 5.66
C ALA A 97 -19.26 18.69 4.55
N ASP A 98 -20.07 19.73 4.73
CA ASP A 98 -21.03 20.20 3.77
C ASP A 98 -21.15 21.72 3.93
N SER A 99 -20.67 22.45 2.94
CA SER A 99 -20.67 23.92 2.98
C SER A 99 -22.03 24.51 2.68
N GLU A 100 -22.91 23.81 1.95
CA GLU A 100 -24.24 24.29 1.62
C GLU A 100 -25.19 24.12 2.82
N ALA A 101 -25.03 23.05 3.57
CA ALA A 101 -25.81 22.76 4.77
C ALA A 101 -25.19 23.32 6.07
N ASP A 102 -24.11 24.12 5.97
CA ASP A 102 -23.35 24.67 7.11
C ASP A 102 -22.96 23.59 8.17
N ARG A 103 -22.61 22.40 7.69
CA ARG A 103 -22.26 21.27 8.54
C ARG A 103 -20.75 21.15 8.72
N SER A 104 -20.29 21.39 9.95
CA SER A 104 -18.88 21.21 10.29
C SER A 104 -18.43 19.76 10.17
N LEU A 105 -17.19 19.55 9.74
CA LEU A 105 -16.56 18.24 9.65
C LEU A 105 -16.23 17.67 11.03
N LYS A 106 -16.44 16.36 11.19
CA LYS A 106 -16.15 15.62 12.43
C LYS A 106 -15.12 14.52 12.15
N THR A 107 -14.36 14.15 13.18
CA THR A 107 -13.39 13.03 13.09
C THR A 107 -14.05 11.67 12.82
N THR A 108 -15.38 11.57 13.01
CA THR A 108 -16.19 10.37 12.79
C THR A 108 -16.89 10.36 11.43
N ASP A 109 -16.70 11.41 10.60
CA ASP A 109 -17.31 11.44 9.27
C ASP A 109 -16.67 10.39 8.35
N ILE A 110 -17.49 9.83 7.46
CA ILE A 110 -17.07 8.79 6.51
C ILE A 110 -16.59 9.44 5.22
N PHE A 111 -15.43 8.99 4.74
CA PHE A 111 -14.81 9.49 3.51
C PHE A 111 -14.83 8.43 2.41
N ARG A 112 -15.02 8.88 1.16
CA ARG A 112 -14.71 8.07 -0.01
C ARG A 112 -13.19 8.10 -0.20
N ILE A 113 -12.56 6.95 -0.01
CA ILE A 113 -11.09 6.84 -0.05
C ILE A 113 -10.52 6.57 -1.44
N ALA A 114 -11.39 6.46 -2.45
CA ALA A 114 -11.00 6.25 -3.85
C ALA A 114 -9.89 5.19 -3.99
N SER A 115 -8.76 5.52 -4.60
CA SER A 115 -7.67 4.57 -4.88
C SER A 115 -6.96 4.00 -3.65
N GLN A 116 -7.13 4.56 -2.46
CA GLN A 116 -6.63 3.93 -1.23
C GLN A 116 -7.31 2.57 -0.95
N THR A 117 -8.51 2.35 -1.50
CA THR A 117 -9.17 1.05 -1.52
C THR A 117 -8.27 -0.07 -2.07
N LYS A 118 -7.37 0.25 -3.03
CA LYS A 118 -6.43 -0.71 -3.59
C LYS A 118 -5.51 -1.33 -2.54
N ALA A 119 -5.02 -0.53 -1.59
CA ALA A 119 -4.16 -1.03 -0.52
C ALA A 119 -4.91 -2.05 0.36
N ILE A 120 -6.17 -1.76 0.69
CA ILE A 120 -7.02 -2.65 1.49
C ILE A 120 -7.30 -3.95 0.72
N THR A 121 -7.69 -3.83 -0.56
CA THR A 121 -7.94 -4.98 -1.43
C THR A 121 -6.69 -5.83 -1.62
N SER A 122 -5.53 -5.19 -1.87
CA SER A 122 -4.26 -5.90 -2.02
C SER A 122 -3.86 -6.64 -0.74
N THR A 123 -4.11 -6.05 0.44
CA THR A 123 -3.89 -6.72 1.72
C THR A 123 -4.76 -7.97 1.84
N ALA A 124 -6.06 -7.88 1.51
CA ALA A 124 -6.97 -9.03 1.53
C ALA A 124 -6.51 -10.12 0.56
N VAL A 125 -6.06 -9.75 -0.66
CA VAL A 125 -5.48 -10.70 -1.62
C VAL A 125 -4.23 -11.37 -1.05
N MET A 126 -3.34 -10.62 -0.40
CA MET A 126 -2.13 -11.20 0.21
C MET A 126 -2.42 -12.12 1.40
N MET A 127 -3.51 -11.89 2.15
CA MET A 127 -3.96 -12.83 3.18
C MET A 127 -4.34 -14.19 2.56
N LEU A 128 -5.06 -14.20 1.45
CA LEU A 128 -5.40 -15.44 0.74
C LEU A 128 -4.16 -16.12 0.16
N TRP A 129 -3.16 -15.35 -0.28
CA TRP A 129 -1.86 -15.89 -0.72
C TRP A 129 -1.11 -16.52 0.44
N GLU A 130 -1.11 -15.91 1.63
CA GLU A 130 -0.48 -16.44 2.85
C GLU A 130 -1.11 -17.77 3.27
N GLU A 131 -2.43 -17.94 3.05
CA GLU A 131 -3.16 -19.20 3.23
C GLU A 131 -2.86 -20.26 2.14
N GLY A 132 -2.07 -19.92 1.13
CA GLY A 132 -1.68 -20.85 0.05
C GLY A 132 -2.78 -21.12 -1.00
N LEU A 133 -3.81 -20.29 -1.07
CA LEU A 133 -4.96 -20.51 -1.97
C LEU A 133 -4.62 -20.23 -3.45
N PHE A 134 -3.54 -19.47 -3.71
CA PHE A 134 -3.02 -19.21 -5.05
C PHE A 134 -1.53 -18.84 -5.02
N GLN A 135 -0.91 -18.82 -6.21
CA GLN A 135 0.43 -18.28 -6.40
C GLN A 135 0.37 -16.92 -7.10
N LEU A 136 1.32 -16.03 -6.79
CA LEU A 136 1.35 -14.69 -7.40
C LEU A 136 1.44 -14.72 -8.93
N ASP A 137 2.08 -15.75 -9.48
CA ASP A 137 2.26 -15.94 -10.91
C ASP A 137 1.17 -16.81 -11.56
N ASP A 138 0.12 -17.19 -10.79
CA ASP A 138 -1.06 -17.81 -11.36
C ASP A 138 -1.73 -16.86 -12.36
N PRO A 139 -2.13 -17.35 -13.55
CA PRO A 139 -2.92 -16.57 -14.50
C PRO A 139 -4.25 -16.14 -13.87
N ILE A 140 -4.64 -14.90 -14.04
CA ILE A 140 -5.94 -14.41 -13.56
C ILE A 140 -7.11 -15.21 -14.18
N ALA A 141 -6.95 -15.71 -15.40
CA ALA A 141 -7.92 -16.55 -16.09
C ALA A 141 -8.26 -17.85 -15.33
N LYS A 142 -7.43 -18.27 -14.38
CA LYS A 142 -7.72 -19.40 -13.48
C LYS A 142 -8.92 -19.11 -12.57
N PHE A 143 -9.13 -17.83 -12.23
CA PHE A 143 -10.18 -17.37 -11.31
C PHE A 143 -11.29 -16.62 -12.04
N ILE A 144 -10.94 -15.92 -13.13
CA ILE A 144 -11.86 -15.12 -13.95
C ILE A 144 -11.64 -15.56 -15.41
N PRO A 145 -12.39 -16.57 -15.89
CA PRO A 145 -12.17 -17.20 -17.21
C PRO A 145 -12.25 -16.23 -18.40
N GLU A 146 -12.94 -15.11 -18.25
CA GLU A 146 -13.07 -14.06 -19.26
C GLU A 146 -11.73 -13.45 -19.69
N PHE A 147 -10.70 -13.56 -18.82
CA PHE A 147 -9.35 -13.10 -19.14
C PHE A 147 -8.52 -14.11 -19.94
N LYS A 148 -9.09 -15.28 -20.34
CA LYS A 148 -8.34 -16.30 -21.07
C LYS A 148 -7.89 -15.84 -22.45
N ASP A 149 -8.79 -15.15 -23.15
CA ASP A 149 -8.59 -14.73 -24.54
C ASP A 149 -8.41 -13.22 -24.68
N THR A 150 -7.71 -12.60 -23.71
CA THR A 150 -7.38 -11.19 -23.78
C THR A 150 -6.35 -10.89 -24.86
N GLY A 151 -6.52 -9.75 -25.55
CA GLY A 151 -5.59 -9.25 -26.56
C GLY A 151 -5.07 -7.86 -26.20
N VAL A 152 -3.95 -7.49 -26.78
CA VAL A 152 -3.42 -6.12 -26.71
C VAL A 152 -4.02 -5.30 -27.85
N LEU A 153 -4.67 -4.19 -27.55
CA LEU A 153 -5.26 -3.31 -28.57
C LEU A 153 -4.18 -2.88 -29.57
N LYS A 154 -4.38 -3.18 -30.86
CA LYS A 154 -3.48 -2.82 -31.94
C LYS A 154 -4.00 -1.61 -32.73
N THR A 155 -5.22 -1.71 -33.21
CA THR A 155 -5.88 -0.64 -33.98
C THR A 155 -7.26 -0.39 -33.41
N PHE A 156 -7.71 0.86 -33.51
CA PHE A 156 -9.07 1.24 -33.19
C PHE A 156 -9.58 2.21 -34.26
N ASN A 157 -10.73 1.91 -34.87
CA ASN A 157 -11.42 2.81 -35.78
C ASN A 157 -12.55 3.51 -35.03
N GLU A 158 -12.49 4.85 -34.98
CA GLU A 158 -13.46 5.67 -34.24
C GLU A 158 -14.81 5.83 -34.98
N GLU A 159 -14.83 5.63 -36.28
CA GLU A 159 -16.03 5.86 -37.10
C GLU A 159 -17.05 4.71 -36.91
N ASP A 160 -16.58 3.46 -36.93
CA ASP A 160 -17.41 2.26 -36.83
C ASP A 160 -17.25 1.51 -35.51
N VAL A 161 -16.42 2.02 -34.60
CA VAL A 161 -16.13 1.45 -33.28
C VAL A 161 -15.61 0.00 -33.39
N THR A 162 -14.78 -0.26 -34.40
CA THR A 162 -14.12 -1.57 -34.59
C THR A 162 -12.67 -1.53 -34.11
N TRP A 163 -12.15 -2.67 -33.73
CA TRP A 163 -10.75 -2.77 -33.25
C TRP A 163 -10.12 -4.10 -33.64
N THR A 164 -8.80 -4.11 -33.68
CA THR A 164 -8.01 -5.36 -33.78
C THR A 164 -7.09 -5.48 -32.58
N THR A 165 -6.75 -6.70 -32.25
CA THR A 165 -5.82 -7.01 -31.14
C THR A 165 -4.69 -7.87 -31.62
N ASP A 166 -3.51 -7.71 -31.03
CA ASP A 166 -2.44 -8.69 -31.06
C ASP A 166 -2.53 -9.62 -29.85
N PRO A 167 -2.13 -10.89 -29.96
CA PRO A 167 -2.11 -11.81 -28.82
C PRO A 167 -1.17 -11.29 -27.73
N VAL A 168 -1.54 -11.52 -26.47
CA VAL A 168 -0.64 -11.22 -25.34
C VAL A 168 0.59 -12.10 -25.40
N LYS A 169 1.76 -11.56 -25.02
CA LYS A 169 3.01 -12.33 -24.96
C LYS A 169 3.01 -13.35 -23.81
N SER A 170 2.29 -13.08 -22.76
CA SER A 170 2.13 -13.93 -21.59
C SER A 170 0.77 -13.65 -20.93
N PRO A 171 0.18 -14.63 -20.23
CA PRO A 171 -1.05 -14.41 -19.47
C PRO A 171 -0.89 -13.31 -18.43
N ILE A 172 -1.98 -12.57 -18.18
CA ILE A 172 -2.04 -11.63 -17.06
C ILE A 172 -2.05 -12.44 -15.77
N THR A 173 -1.15 -12.13 -14.84
CA THR A 173 -1.04 -12.80 -13.53
C THR A 173 -1.56 -11.92 -12.41
N ILE A 174 -1.81 -12.52 -11.23
CA ILE A 174 -2.16 -11.77 -10.01
C ILE A 174 -1.06 -10.77 -9.66
N ARG A 175 0.22 -11.14 -9.83
CA ARG A 175 1.37 -10.23 -9.65
C ARG A 175 1.23 -8.99 -10.53
N HIS A 176 0.89 -9.14 -11.79
CA HIS A 176 0.71 -8.01 -12.70
C HIS A 176 -0.38 -7.04 -12.24
N LEU A 177 -1.47 -7.55 -11.64
CA LEU A 177 -2.53 -6.71 -11.08
C LEU A 177 -2.03 -5.95 -9.85
N LEU A 178 -1.38 -6.64 -8.91
CA LEU A 178 -0.89 -6.04 -7.67
C LEU A 178 0.19 -4.99 -7.89
N THR A 179 0.99 -5.14 -8.95
CA THR A 179 2.08 -4.21 -9.31
C THR A 179 1.70 -3.16 -10.36
N HIS A 180 0.43 -3.13 -10.80
CA HIS A 180 -0.06 -2.24 -11.86
C HIS A 180 0.68 -2.38 -13.21
N THR A 181 1.10 -3.59 -13.56
CA THR A 181 1.82 -3.91 -14.80
C THR A 181 1.02 -4.80 -15.75
N SER A 182 -0.27 -4.97 -15.48
CA SER A 182 -1.16 -5.84 -16.26
C SER A 182 -1.52 -5.30 -17.67
N GLY A 183 -1.37 -3.99 -17.89
CA GLY A 183 -1.85 -3.32 -19.09
C GLY A 183 -3.36 -3.06 -19.14
N LEU A 184 -4.10 -3.46 -18.11
CA LEU A 184 -5.53 -3.16 -18.01
C LEU A 184 -5.74 -1.68 -17.69
N GLY A 185 -6.55 -1.01 -18.48
CA GLY A 185 -6.91 0.39 -18.30
C GLY A 185 -8.20 0.59 -17.51
N TYR A 186 -8.51 1.84 -17.26
CA TYR A 186 -9.70 2.27 -16.52
C TYR A 186 -10.81 2.82 -17.42
N GLY A 187 -10.95 2.50 -18.62
CA GLY A 187 -12.00 2.94 -19.53
C GLY A 187 -12.67 4.31 -19.31
N VAL A 188 -12.84 4.70 -18.05
CA VAL A 188 -13.49 5.96 -17.61
C VAL A 188 -12.50 7.06 -17.25
N ILE A 189 -11.28 6.69 -16.80
CA ILE A 189 -10.25 7.62 -16.28
C ILE A 189 -9.12 7.81 -17.28
N ASP A 190 -8.85 6.81 -18.10
CA ASP A 190 -7.89 6.94 -19.18
C ASP A 190 -8.38 8.03 -20.13
N GLY A 191 -7.59 9.07 -20.33
CA GLY A 191 -7.95 10.19 -21.18
C GLY A 191 -8.15 9.82 -22.67
N ASP A 192 -7.98 8.54 -22.99
CA ASP A 192 -8.18 7.97 -24.31
C ASP A 192 -9.67 7.67 -24.52
N SER A 193 -10.30 8.45 -25.41
CA SER A 193 -11.73 8.30 -25.76
C SER A 193 -12.05 6.92 -26.35
N ARG A 194 -11.07 6.20 -26.88
CA ARG A 194 -11.23 4.85 -27.46
C ARG A 194 -11.77 3.85 -26.46
N PHE A 195 -11.23 3.82 -25.23
CA PHE A 195 -11.70 2.92 -24.18
C PHE A 195 -13.11 3.22 -23.65
N LYS A 196 -13.63 4.43 -23.93
CA LYS A 196 -15.01 4.78 -23.56
C LYS A 196 -16.03 4.30 -24.58
N LYS A 197 -15.61 4.03 -25.81
CA LYS A 197 -16.46 3.60 -26.90
C LYS A 197 -16.50 2.07 -27.06
N MET A 198 -15.49 1.37 -26.55
CA MET A 198 -15.45 -0.10 -26.46
C MET A 198 -16.33 -0.64 -25.34
#